data_0ac506841e1a9813def74548e215d678
#
_entry.id   0ac506841e1a9813def74548e215d678
#
_cell.length_a   1.000
_cell.length_b   1.000
_cell.length_c   1.000
_cell.angle_alpha   90.00
_cell.angle_beta   90.00
_cell.angle_gamma   90.00
#
_symmetry.space_group_name_H-M   'P 1'
#
loop_
_entity.id
_entity.type
_entity.pdbx_description
1 polymer ?
#
loop_
_entity_poly.entity_id
_entity_poly.type
_entity_poly.pdbx_seq_one_letter_code
_entity_poly.pdbx_strand_id
1 'polypeptide(L)'
;SSIKTKDYTFEQGPRTIRPKGNAGLNTLNMIQDLGLSEHVVPIGPDHPAAKNRMIYVNNNLYTFPTSLKGVFQTNKPFSKPLIYAALNDLRQPHKELKDDSIYNFVERRFGKEIADYAISPMICGICAGDAKEISVKLLMKTLFEWEQNHGGVVKGMMRSMFKSKTGKKFKLSELSQKAKEEKWNVYTVRGGLQTFPTKLTEYLKDNGVKFLMNHRVE
;
A
#
# COMPACT_ATOMS: atom_id res chain seq x y z
N SER A 1 14.17 -3.20 10.70
CA SER A 1 15.44 -2.56 11.06
C SER A 1 16.20 -2.17 9.81
N SER A 2 17.08 -1.16 9.94
CA SER A 2 17.97 -0.70 8.90
C SER A 2 19.38 -1.15 9.21
N ILE A 3 20.09 -1.74 8.25
CA ILE A 3 21.52 -2.05 8.36
C ILE A 3 22.29 -0.88 7.76
N LYS A 4 23.15 -0.25 8.58
CA LYS A 4 24.01 0.86 8.16
C LYS A 4 25.43 0.37 7.88
N THR A 5 25.96 0.69 6.72
CA THR A 5 27.37 0.59 6.37
C THR A 5 27.98 1.99 6.33
N LYS A 6 29.27 2.11 6.02
CA LYS A 6 29.94 3.43 5.91
C LYS A 6 29.23 4.35 4.92
N ASP A 7 28.78 3.81 3.78
CA ASP A 7 28.29 4.61 2.65
C ASP A 7 26.80 4.35 2.32
N TYR A 8 26.19 3.29 2.88
CA TYR A 8 24.84 2.86 2.49
C TYR A 8 23.99 2.47 3.70
N THR A 9 22.68 2.63 3.51
CA THR A 9 21.66 2.11 4.45
C THR A 9 20.78 1.10 3.72
N PHE A 10 20.74 -0.13 4.22
CA PHE A 10 19.92 -1.21 3.69
C PHE A 10 18.72 -1.44 4.61
N GLU A 11 17.52 -1.29 4.06
CA GLU A 11 16.28 -1.61 4.77
C GLU A 11 15.97 -3.10 4.70
N GLN A 12 15.82 -3.74 5.86
CA GLN A 12 15.44 -5.16 5.96
C GLN A 12 13.92 -5.38 5.88
N GLY A 13 13.13 -4.32 5.90
CA GLY A 13 11.68 -4.33 5.87
C GLY A 13 11.11 -3.27 4.92
N PRO A 14 10.03 -2.57 5.33
CA PRO A 14 9.46 -1.51 4.53
C PRO A 14 10.50 -0.42 4.23
N ARG A 15 10.45 0.13 3.02
CA ARG A 15 11.38 1.18 2.56
C ARG A 15 10.71 2.54 2.46
N THR A 16 9.39 2.55 2.33
CA THR A 16 8.62 3.77 2.10
C THR A 16 7.30 3.73 2.85
N ILE A 17 6.77 4.90 3.13
CA ILE A 17 5.47 5.12 3.77
C ILE A 17 4.55 5.86 2.79
N ARG A 18 3.26 5.55 2.78
CA ARG A 18 2.27 6.24 1.96
C ARG A 18 1.58 7.35 2.74
N PRO A 19 1.57 8.61 2.23
CA PRO A 19 0.94 9.75 2.90
C PRO A 19 -0.58 9.82 2.64
N LYS A 20 -1.27 8.69 2.47
CA LYS A 20 -2.69 8.66 2.06
C LYS A 20 -3.59 8.16 3.18
N GLY A 21 -4.81 8.72 3.23
CA GLY A 21 -5.81 8.38 4.24
C GLY A 21 -5.45 8.89 5.64
N ASN A 22 -6.33 8.66 6.62
CA ASN A 22 -6.13 9.17 7.98
C ASN A 22 -4.87 8.61 8.65
N ALA A 23 -4.53 7.33 8.40
CA ALA A 23 -3.33 6.72 8.94
C ALA A 23 -2.05 7.39 8.40
N GLY A 24 -1.98 7.64 7.08
CA GLY A 24 -0.84 8.32 6.46
C GLY A 24 -0.68 9.75 6.95
N LEU A 25 -1.78 10.49 7.11
CA LEU A 25 -1.76 11.84 7.66
C LEU A 25 -1.34 11.85 9.12
N ASN A 26 -1.81 10.90 9.92
CA ASN A 26 -1.38 10.77 11.31
C ASN A 26 0.12 10.50 11.43
N THR A 27 0.67 9.65 10.58
CA THR A 27 2.10 9.36 10.55
C THR A 27 2.91 10.63 10.20
N LEU A 28 2.46 11.43 9.23
CA LEU A 28 3.13 12.70 8.90
C LEU A 28 3.06 13.71 10.04
N ASN A 29 1.93 13.80 10.74
CA ASN A 29 1.81 14.65 11.93
C ASN A 29 2.82 14.22 13.01
N MET A 30 2.90 12.91 13.32
CA MET A 30 3.88 12.39 14.27
C MET A 30 5.33 12.68 13.84
N ILE A 31 5.65 12.55 12.56
CA ILE A 31 6.98 12.88 12.02
C ILE A 31 7.31 14.36 12.27
N GLN A 32 6.35 15.25 12.06
CA GLN A 32 6.52 16.68 12.33
C GLN A 32 6.68 16.94 13.83
N ASP A 33 5.84 16.34 14.68
CA ASP A 33 5.89 16.50 16.14
C ASP A 33 7.23 16.02 16.74
N LEU A 34 7.85 15.02 16.10
CA LEU A 34 9.18 14.50 16.46
C LEU A 34 10.35 15.30 15.87
N GLY A 35 10.08 16.42 15.18
CA GLY A 35 11.11 17.27 14.56
C GLY A 35 11.83 16.64 13.36
N LEU A 36 11.21 15.64 12.70
CA LEU A 36 11.80 14.91 11.59
C LEU A 36 11.41 15.45 10.20
N SER A 37 10.74 16.60 10.09
CA SER A 37 10.23 17.14 8.82
C SER A 37 11.32 17.29 7.77
N GLU A 38 12.50 17.80 8.14
CA GLU A 38 13.64 18.00 7.23
C GLU A 38 14.33 16.70 6.81
N HIS A 39 14.03 15.59 7.51
CA HIS A 39 14.55 14.28 7.17
C HIS A 39 13.67 13.53 6.18
N VAL A 40 12.48 14.04 5.87
CA VAL A 40 11.56 13.39 4.93
C VAL A 40 12.08 13.56 3.51
N VAL A 41 12.14 12.42 2.79
CA VAL A 41 12.52 12.37 1.37
C VAL A 41 11.29 11.92 0.58
N PRO A 42 10.57 12.85 -0.06
CA PRO A 42 9.37 12.53 -0.81
C PRO A 42 9.68 11.92 -2.19
N ILE A 43 8.76 11.12 -2.67
CA ILE A 43 8.73 10.60 -4.04
C ILE A 43 7.41 11.03 -4.67
N GLY A 44 7.49 12.01 -5.54
CA GLY A 44 6.35 12.55 -6.29
C GLY A 44 5.94 11.69 -7.48
N PRO A 45 4.87 12.07 -8.19
CA PRO A 45 4.33 11.31 -9.32
C PRO A 45 5.29 11.25 -10.51
N ASP A 46 6.19 12.21 -10.65
CA ASP A 46 7.12 12.30 -11.77
C ASP A 46 8.39 11.48 -11.60
N HIS A 47 8.63 10.97 -10.40
CA HIS A 47 9.80 10.17 -10.12
C HIS A 47 9.74 8.83 -10.89
N PRO A 48 10.85 8.36 -11.51
CA PRO A 48 10.87 7.11 -12.28
C PRO A 48 10.35 5.90 -11.50
N ALA A 49 10.65 5.79 -10.21
CA ALA A 49 10.16 4.72 -9.35
C ALA A 49 8.62 4.73 -9.15
N ALA A 50 7.96 5.87 -9.38
CA ALA A 50 6.51 5.98 -9.32
C ALA A 50 5.84 5.61 -10.65
N LYS A 51 6.54 5.85 -11.76
CA LYS A 51 6.04 5.62 -13.13
C LYS A 51 6.28 4.21 -13.64
N ASN A 52 7.44 3.64 -13.31
CA ASN A 52 7.88 2.36 -13.86
C ASN A 52 7.49 1.20 -12.95
N ARG A 53 6.29 0.68 -13.14
CA ARG A 53 5.85 -0.57 -12.49
C ARG A 53 6.04 -1.72 -13.44
N MET A 54 6.96 -2.60 -13.11
CA MET A 54 7.34 -3.72 -13.97
C MET A 54 7.06 -5.05 -13.29
N ILE A 55 6.74 -6.05 -14.12
CA ILE A 55 6.62 -7.45 -13.72
C ILE A 55 7.63 -8.25 -14.52
N TYR A 56 8.33 -9.15 -13.85
CA TYR A 56 9.22 -10.12 -14.49
C TYR A 56 8.49 -11.45 -14.61
N VAL A 57 8.26 -11.90 -15.84
CA VAL A 57 7.58 -13.15 -16.17
C VAL A 57 8.24 -13.78 -17.38
N ASN A 58 8.54 -15.09 -17.33
CA ASN A 58 9.11 -15.87 -18.41
C ASN A 58 10.33 -15.19 -19.04
N ASN A 59 11.31 -14.81 -18.23
CA ASN A 59 12.55 -14.13 -18.60
C ASN A 59 12.37 -12.77 -19.32
N ASN A 60 11.21 -12.15 -19.18
CA ASN A 60 10.90 -10.85 -19.78
C ASN A 60 10.39 -9.88 -18.73
N LEU A 61 10.75 -8.59 -18.88
CA LEU A 61 10.20 -7.50 -18.11
C LEU A 61 9.02 -6.86 -18.87
N TYR A 62 7.88 -6.78 -18.22
CA TYR A 62 6.68 -6.13 -18.75
C TYR A 62 6.30 -4.94 -17.90
N THR A 63 5.99 -3.83 -18.54
CA THR A 63 5.54 -2.61 -17.85
C THR A 63 4.02 -2.64 -17.70
N PHE A 64 3.53 -2.36 -16.49
CA PHE A 64 2.10 -2.19 -16.24
C PHE A 64 1.56 -0.94 -16.93
N PRO A 65 0.36 -0.99 -17.51
CA PRO A 65 -0.28 0.19 -18.08
C PRO A 65 -0.57 1.22 -16.99
N THR A 66 -0.13 2.45 -17.21
CA THR A 66 -0.33 3.59 -16.30
C THR A 66 -1.44 4.52 -16.77
N SER A 67 -1.94 4.34 -17.99
CA SER A 67 -2.99 5.16 -18.59
C SER A 67 -4.33 4.44 -18.67
N LEU A 68 -5.42 5.18 -18.66
CA LEU A 68 -6.77 4.63 -18.89
C LEU A 68 -6.85 3.90 -20.25
N LYS A 69 -6.24 4.46 -21.29
CA LYS A 69 -6.18 3.80 -22.62
C LYS A 69 -5.53 2.42 -22.54
N GLY A 70 -4.46 2.28 -21.75
CA GLY A 70 -3.77 1.00 -21.55
C GLY A 70 -4.62 -0.07 -20.89
N VAL A 71 -5.64 0.30 -20.09
CA VAL A 71 -6.58 -0.67 -19.47
C VAL A 71 -7.46 -1.36 -20.52
N PHE A 72 -7.74 -0.69 -21.63
CA PHE A 72 -8.54 -1.23 -22.74
C PHE A 72 -7.69 -1.96 -23.79
N GLN A 73 -6.39 -1.92 -23.70
CA GLN A 73 -5.46 -2.62 -24.59
C GLN A 73 -4.93 -3.89 -23.93
N THR A 74 -4.66 -4.89 -24.77
CA THR A 74 -3.97 -6.11 -24.32
C THR A 74 -2.49 -5.80 -24.10
N ASN A 75 -2.04 -5.90 -22.89
CA ASN A 75 -0.64 -5.67 -22.51
C ASN A 75 -0.06 -6.97 -21.95
N LYS A 76 1.02 -7.46 -22.54
CA LYS A 76 1.72 -8.62 -21.98
C LYS A 76 2.14 -8.35 -20.51
N PRO A 77 2.10 -9.36 -19.62
CA PRO A 77 1.88 -10.78 -19.86
C PRO A 77 0.41 -11.21 -19.95
N PHE A 78 -0.57 -10.28 -19.85
CA PHE A 78 -2.00 -10.60 -19.87
C PHE A 78 -2.45 -11.00 -21.29
N SER A 79 -3.32 -12.00 -21.36
CA SER A 79 -3.92 -12.46 -22.63
C SER A 79 -5.07 -11.57 -23.10
N LYS A 80 -5.65 -10.76 -22.20
CA LYS A 80 -6.81 -9.89 -22.45
C LYS A 80 -6.59 -8.51 -21.83
N PRO A 81 -7.27 -7.46 -22.34
CA PRO A 81 -7.31 -6.15 -21.70
C PRO A 81 -7.75 -6.22 -20.23
N LEU A 82 -7.14 -5.41 -19.37
CA LEU A 82 -7.42 -5.41 -17.92
C LEU A 82 -8.88 -5.05 -17.59
N ILE A 83 -9.60 -4.39 -18.49
CA ILE A 83 -11.04 -4.11 -18.33
C ILE A 83 -11.86 -5.40 -18.15
N TYR A 84 -11.42 -6.53 -18.72
CA TYR A 84 -12.11 -7.80 -18.55
C TYR A 84 -12.07 -8.30 -17.11
N ALA A 85 -11.06 -7.92 -16.31
CA ALA A 85 -11.04 -8.23 -14.89
C ALA A 85 -12.19 -7.53 -14.15
N ALA A 86 -12.46 -6.26 -14.47
CA ALA A 86 -13.60 -5.54 -13.89
C ALA A 86 -14.95 -6.13 -14.34
N LEU A 87 -15.05 -6.55 -15.62
CA LEU A 87 -16.25 -7.23 -16.12
C LEU A 87 -16.43 -8.60 -15.46
N ASN A 88 -15.35 -9.31 -15.18
CA ASN A 88 -15.41 -10.58 -14.44
C ASN A 88 -15.98 -10.35 -13.04
N ASP A 89 -15.47 -9.36 -12.31
CA ASP A 89 -15.99 -9.00 -10.99
C ASP A 89 -17.49 -8.70 -10.99
N LEU A 90 -17.98 -7.98 -12.00
CA LEU A 90 -19.40 -7.65 -12.10
C LEU A 90 -20.29 -8.88 -12.35
N ARG A 91 -19.76 -9.91 -13.01
CA ARG A 91 -20.48 -11.15 -13.36
C ARG A 91 -20.40 -12.21 -12.26
N GLN A 92 -19.36 -12.19 -11.45
CA GLN A 92 -19.16 -13.18 -10.38
C GLN A 92 -20.23 -13.03 -9.30
N PRO A 93 -20.86 -14.15 -8.89
CA PRO A 93 -21.82 -14.13 -7.79
C PRO A 93 -21.13 -13.73 -6.48
N HIS A 94 -21.92 -13.16 -5.60
CA HIS A 94 -21.48 -12.92 -4.22
C HIS A 94 -21.26 -14.25 -3.51
N LYS A 95 -20.14 -14.34 -2.79
CA LYS A 95 -19.84 -15.46 -1.91
C LYS A 95 -19.64 -14.92 -0.50
N GLU A 96 -20.51 -15.32 0.41
CA GLU A 96 -20.39 -14.94 1.81
C GLU A 96 -19.24 -15.73 2.45
N LEU A 97 -18.24 -15.00 2.91
CA LEU A 97 -17.03 -15.58 3.50
C LEU A 97 -16.63 -14.80 4.75
N LYS A 98 -16.16 -15.51 5.77
CA LYS A 98 -15.55 -14.87 6.95
C LYS A 98 -14.19 -14.29 6.63
N ASP A 99 -13.40 -14.96 5.79
CA ASP A 99 -12.08 -14.58 5.30
C ASP A 99 -11.74 -15.36 4.03
N ASP A 100 -10.69 -14.95 3.33
CA ASP A 100 -10.16 -15.63 2.14
C ASP A 100 -8.67 -15.31 2.00
N SER A 101 -7.91 -16.09 1.25
CA SER A 101 -6.58 -15.68 0.86
C SER A 101 -6.64 -14.57 -0.19
N ILE A 102 -5.61 -13.72 -0.24
CA ILE A 102 -5.52 -12.68 -1.27
C ILE A 102 -5.59 -13.29 -2.67
N TYR A 103 -4.88 -14.40 -2.89
CA TYR A 103 -4.85 -15.08 -4.18
C TYR A 103 -6.25 -15.57 -4.58
N ASN A 104 -6.92 -16.34 -3.73
CA ASN A 104 -8.24 -16.91 -4.03
C ASN A 104 -9.30 -15.82 -4.26
N PHE A 105 -9.27 -14.78 -3.42
CA PHE A 105 -10.16 -13.62 -3.59
C PHE A 105 -9.98 -12.96 -4.96
N VAL A 106 -8.73 -12.71 -5.36
CA VAL A 106 -8.42 -12.03 -6.63
C VAL A 106 -8.69 -12.94 -7.81
N GLU A 107 -8.30 -14.23 -7.75
CA GLU A 107 -8.58 -15.20 -8.82
C GLU A 107 -10.08 -15.30 -9.08
N ARG A 108 -10.88 -15.43 -8.02
CA ARG A 108 -12.33 -15.53 -8.10
C ARG A 108 -12.96 -14.26 -8.67
N ARG A 109 -12.54 -13.07 -8.22
CA ARG A 109 -13.17 -11.81 -8.61
C ARG A 109 -12.64 -11.26 -9.94
N PHE A 110 -11.34 -11.33 -10.17
CA PHE A 110 -10.67 -10.66 -11.28
C PHE A 110 -10.04 -11.61 -12.29
N GLY A 111 -9.98 -12.90 -11.98
CA GLY A 111 -9.43 -13.94 -12.84
C GLY A 111 -7.98 -14.30 -12.52
N LYS A 112 -7.60 -15.49 -12.97
CA LYS A 112 -6.31 -16.13 -12.67
C LYS A 112 -5.10 -15.29 -13.09
N GLU A 113 -5.11 -14.70 -14.28
CA GLU A 113 -3.98 -13.89 -14.76
C GLU A 113 -3.71 -12.66 -13.87
N ILE A 114 -4.76 -12.04 -13.31
CA ILE A 114 -4.59 -10.93 -12.36
C ILE A 114 -3.98 -11.43 -11.05
N ALA A 115 -4.42 -12.59 -10.57
CA ALA A 115 -3.84 -13.20 -9.38
C ALA A 115 -2.36 -13.57 -9.58
N ASP A 116 -2.02 -14.21 -10.70
CA ASP A 116 -0.68 -14.71 -11.00
C ASP A 116 0.30 -13.57 -11.34
N TYR A 117 -0.09 -12.66 -12.24
CA TYR A 117 0.86 -11.70 -12.82
C TYR A 117 0.83 -10.32 -12.17
N ALA A 118 -0.25 -9.96 -11.49
CA ALA A 118 -0.35 -8.66 -10.83
C ALA A 118 -0.21 -8.76 -9.32
N ILE A 119 -1.04 -9.60 -8.69
CA ILE A 119 -1.20 -9.57 -7.24
C ILE A 119 -0.14 -10.41 -6.53
N SER A 120 0.13 -11.63 -6.96
CA SER A 120 1.15 -12.47 -6.31
C SER A 120 2.54 -11.83 -6.32
N PRO A 121 3.06 -11.28 -7.44
CA PRO A 121 4.33 -10.57 -7.43
C PRO A 121 4.30 -9.30 -6.56
N MET A 122 3.18 -8.58 -6.54
CA MET A 122 3.04 -7.40 -5.70
C MET A 122 3.10 -7.75 -4.21
N ILE A 123 2.39 -8.80 -3.78
CA ILE A 123 2.38 -9.26 -2.39
C ILE A 123 3.76 -9.77 -1.98
N CYS A 124 4.41 -10.55 -2.83
CA CYS A 124 5.78 -11.00 -2.60
C CYS A 124 6.73 -9.79 -2.43
N GLY A 125 6.63 -8.79 -3.31
CA GLY A 125 7.48 -7.59 -3.26
C GLY A 125 7.22 -6.66 -2.05
N ILE A 126 6.02 -6.66 -1.49
CA ILE A 126 5.63 -5.81 -0.35
C ILE A 126 5.89 -6.52 0.98
N CYS A 127 5.47 -7.79 1.09
CA CYS A 127 5.41 -8.53 2.35
C CYS A 127 6.41 -9.69 2.42
N ALA A 128 7.14 -9.98 1.34
CA ALA A 128 7.97 -11.19 1.20
C ALA A 128 7.19 -12.48 1.54
N GLY A 129 5.88 -12.50 1.26
CA GLY A 129 4.98 -13.59 1.60
C GLY A 129 4.20 -14.12 0.40
N ASP A 130 3.53 -15.25 0.58
CA ASP A 130 2.70 -15.87 -0.44
C ASP A 130 1.27 -15.32 -0.37
N ALA A 131 0.75 -14.82 -1.50
CA ALA A 131 -0.62 -14.35 -1.62
C ALA A 131 -1.67 -15.44 -1.36
N LYS A 132 -1.29 -16.72 -1.45
CA LYS A 132 -2.15 -17.86 -1.16
C LYS A 132 -2.36 -18.11 0.34
N GLU A 133 -1.44 -17.63 1.17
CA GLU A 133 -1.45 -17.82 2.62
C GLU A 133 -1.91 -16.57 3.38
N ILE A 134 -1.70 -15.39 2.80
CA ILE A 134 -2.02 -14.12 3.46
C ILE A 134 -3.52 -13.83 3.35
N SER A 135 -4.15 -13.53 4.50
CA SER A 135 -5.55 -13.10 4.57
C SER A 135 -5.78 -11.81 3.77
N VAL A 136 -6.85 -11.80 2.97
CA VAL A 136 -7.28 -10.63 2.21
C VAL A 136 -7.62 -9.45 3.13
N LYS A 137 -8.09 -9.70 4.34
CA LYS A 137 -8.40 -8.66 5.33
C LYS A 137 -7.18 -7.91 5.82
N LEU A 138 -5.99 -8.51 5.75
CA LEU A 138 -4.76 -7.87 6.22
C LEU A 138 -4.37 -6.70 5.31
N LEU A 139 -4.41 -6.88 3.99
CA LEU A 139 -3.91 -5.89 3.04
C LEU A 139 -4.98 -5.28 2.13
N MET A 140 -6.08 -6.01 1.89
CA MET A 140 -7.12 -5.61 0.94
C MET A 140 -8.51 -5.60 1.59
N LYS A 141 -8.57 -5.33 2.90
CA LYS A 141 -9.80 -5.33 3.70
C LYS A 141 -10.95 -4.58 3.02
N THR A 142 -10.71 -3.38 2.52
CA THR A 142 -11.74 -2.56 1.87
C THR A 142 -12.33 -3.24 0.62
N LEU A 143 -11.51 -3.92 -0.18
CA LEU A 143 -11.97 -4.63 -1.38
C LEU A 143 -12.83 -5.83 -1.00
N PHE A 144 -12.41 -6.56 0.03
CA PHE A 144 -13.16 -7.68 0.58
C PHE A 144 -14.52 -7.21 1.16
N GLU A 145 -14.51 -6.13 1.95
CA GLU A 145 -15.74 -5.54 2.50
C GLU A 145 -16.69 -5.04 1.40
N TRP A 146 -16.17 -4.54 0.29
CA TRP A 146 -17.01 -4.17 -0.86
C TRP A 146 -17.69 -5.37 -1.48
N GLU A 147 -17.02 -6.51 -1.61
CA GLU A 147 -17.69 -7.73 -2.05
C GLU A 147 -18.76 -8.15 -1.04
N GLN A 148 -18.40 -8.24 0.25
CA GLN A 148 -19.32 -8.74 1.29
C GLN A 148 -20.56 -7.84 1.45
N ASN A 149 -20.40 -6.52 1.35
CA ASN A 149 -21.49 -5.58 1.57
C ASN A 149 -22.24 -5.16 0.30
N HIS A 150 -21.65 -5.33 -0.88
CA HIS A 150 -22.20 -4.82 -2.14
C HIS A 150 -22.26 -5.86 -3.26
N GLY A 151 -21.83 -7.09 -2.99
CA GLY A 151 -21.85 -8.19 -3.94
C GLY A 151 -20.78 -8.11 -5.02
N GLY A 152 -19.80 -7.21 -4.91
CA GLY A 152 -18.67 -7.07 -5.84
C GLY A 152 -17.80 -5.88 -5.54
N VAL A 153 -16.54 -5.96 -5.94
CA VAL A 153 -15.55 -4.91 -5.72
C VAL A 153 -15.86 -3.67 -6.53
N VAL A 154 -16.17 -3.83 -7.81
CA VAL A 154 -16.51 -2.72 -8.72
C VAL A 154 -17.79 -2.01 -8.24
N LYS A 155 -18.82 -2.77 -7.83
CA LYS A 155 -20.05 -2.20 -7.28
C LYS A 155 -19.80 -1.42 -6.00
N GLY A 156 -18.98 -1.95 -5.10
CA GLY A 156 -18.61 -1.29 -3.85
C GLY A 156 -17.79 -0.02 -4.10
N MET A 157 -16.84 -0.06 -5.03
CA MET A 157 -16.06 1.10 -5.44
C MET A 157 -16.97 2.22 -5.99
N MET A 158 -17.87 1.90 -6.91
CA MET A 158 -18.82 2.88 -7.46
C MET A 158 -19.67 3.51 -6.36
N ARG A 159 -20.25 2.70 -5.44
CA ARG A 159 -21.02 3.24 -4.31
C ARG A 159 -20.20 4.12 -3.39
N SER A 160 -18.93 3.77 -3.17
CA SER A 160 -18.04 4.59 -2.33
C SER A 160 -17.72 5.96 -2.91
N MET A 161 -17.74 6.09 -4.25
CA MET A 161 -17.55 7.38 -4.93
C MET A 161 -18.73 8.35 -4.71
N PHE A 162 -19.94 7.81 -4.55
CA PHE A 162 -21.15 8.61 -4.29
C PHE A 162 -21.41 8.85 -2.80
N LYS A 163 -20.76 8.11 -1.89
CA LYS A 163 -20.85 8.40 -0.46
C LYS A 163 -20.07 9.67 -0.13
N SER A 164 -20.76 10.69 0.38
CA SER A 164 -20.11 11.85 0.97
C SER A 164 -19.08 11.40 2.01
N LYS A 165 -17.88 11.96 1.95
CA LYS A 165 -16.82 11.70 2.94
C LYS A 165 -17.18 12.37 4.27
N THR A 166 -18.16 11.84 4.98
CA THR A 166 -18.50 12.22 6.34
C THR A 166 -17.52 11.59 7.32
N GLY A 167 -16.25 11.92 7.20
CA GLY A 167 -15.22 11.54 8.17
C GLY A 167 -14.79 12.76 8.97
N LYS A 168 -14.45 12.58 10.25
CA LYS A 168 -13.80 13.64 11.05
C LYS A 168 -12.65 14.22 10.22
N LYS A 169 -12.70 15.53 9.97
CA LYS A 169 -11.60 16.24 9.31
C LYS A 169 -10.37 16.08 10.19
N PHE A 170 -9.41 15.33 9.72
CA PHE A 170 -8.13 15.18 10.39
C PHE A 170 -7.40 16.53 10.35
N LYS A 171 -6.90 17.00 11.50
CA LYS A 171 -6.11 18.25 11.54
C LYS A 171 -4.81 17.98 10.77
N LEU A 172 -4.61 18.69 9.68
CA LEU A 172 -3.42 18.58 8.86
C LEU A 172 -2.28 19.38 9.50
N SER A 173 -1.14 18.73 9.68
CA SER A 173 0.11 19.43 9.95
C SER A 173 0.63 20.12 8.68
N GLU A 174 1.61 21.02 8.81
CA GLU A 174 2.27 21.65 7.66
C GLU A 174 2.88 20.63 6.72
N LEU A 175 3.54 19.60 7.29
CA LEU A 175 4.11 18.49 6.52
C LEU A 175 3.04 17.70 5.76
N SER A 176 1.87 17.50 6.38
CA SER A 176 0.72 16.83 5.73
C SER A 176 0.14 17.68 4.61
N GLN A 177 0.10 19.01 4.76
CA GLN A 177 -0.34 19.93 3.72
C GLN A 177 0.64 19.91 2.53
N LYS A 178 1.94 20.04 2.81
CA LYS A 178 3.01 19.94 1.80
C LYS A 178 2.93 18.61 1.02
N ALA A 179 2.77 17.50 1.71
CA ALA A 179 2.63 16.19 1.05
C ALA A 179 1.43 16.12 0.10
N LYS A 180 0.33 16.81 0.43
CA LYS A 180 -0.86 16.87 -0.41
C LYS A 180 -0.68 17.80 -1.61
N GLU A 181 -0.09 18.99 -1.41
CA GLU A 181 0.17 20.00 -2.45
C GLU A 181 1.16 19.46 -3.49
N GLU A 182 2.26 18.86 -3.04
CA GLU A 182 3.29 18.27 -3.88
C GLU A 182 2.90 16.87 -4.40
N LYS A 183 1.70 16.35 -4.04
CA LYS A 183 1.15 15.07 -4.51
C LYS A 183 2.08 13.88 -4.25
N TRP A 184 2.66 13.79 -3.07
CA TRP A 184 3.55 12.68 -2.75
C TRP A 184 2.88 11.33 -2.92
N ASN A 185 3.52 10.42 -3.64
CA ASN A 185 3.06 9.05 -3.76
C ASN A 185 3.46 8.21 -2.55
N VAL A 186 4.72 8.32 -2.18
CA VAL A 186 5.35 7.71 -1.02
C VAL A 186 6.45 8.63 -0.52
N TYR A 187 6.95 8.38 0.68
CA TYR A 187 8.14 9.05 1.21
C TYR A 187 8.96 8.07 2.04
N THR A 188 10.22 8.40 2.27
CA THR A 188 11.10 7.75 3.24
C THR A 188 11.70 8.77 4.19
N VAL A 189 12.47 8.29 5.16
CA VAL A 189 13.19 9.16 6.12
C VAL A 189 14.68 9.01 5.90
N ARG A 190 15.40 10.13 5.81
CA ARG A 190 16.86 10.14 5.67
C ARG A 190 17.52 9.37 6.83
N GLY A 191 18.45 8.51 6.51
CA GLY A 191 19.08 7.60 7.47
C GLY A 191 18.30 6.30 7.73
N GLY A 192 17.23 6.05 6.95
CA GLY A 192 16.41 4.84 7.01
C GLY A 192 15.16 5.01 7.87
N LEU A 193 14.17 4.14 7.64
CA LEU A 193 12.90 4.20 8.37
C LEU A 193 13.05 3.95 9.87
N GLN A 194 14.13 3.31 10.30
CA GLN A 194 14.44 3.11 11.72
C GLN A 194 14.65 4.43 12.49
N THR A 195 14.99 5.51 11.79
CA THR A 195 15.12 6.84 12.41
C THR A 195 13.81 7.27 13.09
N PHE A 196 12.66 6.94 12.50
CA PHE A 196 11.36 7.29 13.06
C PHE A 196 11.07 6.61 14.42
N PRO A 197 11.07 5.27 14.56
CA PRO A 197 10.86 4.63 15.86
C PRO A 197 11.95 4.97 16.87
N THR A 198 13.19 5.23 16.47
CA THR A 198 14.25 5.67 17.35
C THR A 198 13.93 7.02 17.97
N LYS A 199 13.56 8.00 17.15
CA LYS A 199 13.15 9.33 17.64
C LYS A 199 11.89 9.29 18.48
N LEU A 200 10.93 8.45 18.15
CA LEU A 200 9.74 8.24 18.98
C LEU A 200 10.12 7.66 20.35
N THR A 201 11.04 6.71 20.40
CA THR A 201 11.54 6.14 21.68
C THR A 201 12.25 7.17 22.52
N GLU A 202 13.10 8.01 21.93
CA GLU A 202 13.77 9.13 22.61
C GLU A 202 12.72 10.09 23.20
N TYR A 203 11.80 10.56 22.39
CA TYR A 203 10.70 11.45 22.82
C TYR A 203 9.89 10.87 23.98
N LEU A 204 9.51 9.60 23.89
CA LEU A 204 8.73 8.94 24.95
C LEU A 204 9.51 8.81 26.25
N LYS A 205 10.82 8.52 26.20
CA LYS A 205 11.69 8.48 27.38
C LYS A 205 11.80 9.84 28.06
N ASP A 206 11.98 10.90 27.26
CA ASP A 206 12.06 12.29 27.75
C ASP A 206 10.75 12.74 28.39
N ASN A 207 9.63 12.13 28.00
CA ASN A 207 8.30 12.36 28.58
C ASN A 207 7.91 11.32 29.66
N GLY A 208 8.88 10.63 30.26
CA GLY A 208 8.69 9.78 31.45
C GLY A 208 8.17 8.36 31.17
N VAL A 209 8.07 7.93 29.90
CA VAL A 209 7.67 6.57 29.58
C VAL A 209 8.80 5.59 29.91
N LYS A 210 8.50 4.56 30.71
CA LYS A 210 9.43 3.50 31.03
C LYS A 210 9.42 2.39 30.02
N PHE A 211 10.58 2.00 29.51
CA PHE A 211 10.77 0.88 28.61
C PHE A 211 11.32 -0.32 29.36
N LEU A 212 10.57 -1.41 29.39
CA LEU A 212 11.01 -2.69 29.96
C LEU A 212 11.60 -3.54 28.85
N MET A 213 12.91 -3.36 28.61
CA MET A 213 13.64 -4.11 27.59
C MET A 213 13.91 -5.55 28.08
N ASN A 214 14.01 -6.49 27.11
CA ASN A 214 14.27 -7.91 27.36
C ASN A 214 13.21 -8.62 28.23
N HIS A 215 12.00 -8.08 28.28
CA HIS A 215 10.85 -8.70 28.93
C HIS A 215 9.95 -9.31 27.87
N ARG A 216 9.78 -10.64 27.93
CA ARG A 216 8.81 -11.35 27.10
C ARG A 216 7.41 -11.10 27.65
N VAL A 217 6.48 -10.76 26.77
CA VAL A 217 5.05 -10.70 27.08
C VAL A 217 4.46 -12.09 26.82
N GLU A 218 3.81 -12.69 27.81
CA GLU A 218 3.13 -13.98 27.74
C GLU A 218 1.63 -13.79 27.45
#